data_4fb29255401e69ab8d102496b17146dd
#
_entry.id   4fb29255401e69ab8d102496b17146dd
#
_cell.length_a   1.000
_cell.length_b   1.000
_cell.length_c   1.000
_cell.angle_alpha   90.00
_cell.angle_beta   90.00
_cell.angle_gamma   90.00
#
_symmetry.space_group_name_H-M   'P 1'
#
loop_
_entity.id
_entity.type
_entity.pdbx_description
1 polymer ?
#
loop_
_entity_poly.entity_id
_entity_poly.type
_entity_poly.pdbx_seq_one_letter_code
_entity_poly.pdbx_strand_id
1 'polypeptide(L)'
;MNTHESYVVPGTGMFWGYLQALPKDYDPNGSYPLVIFLHGTGECGNGTTELDRVAIHGYPMHASQGREYPFILISPQLPEGKYWGAYIESLNLFLDHLIATLPVDEKRIYLTGLSNGGTGTYLWGQANADRFAALLPVCGAGIAWGVREMLSIPVWGFHGDCDEALHYTETVRMIEGINAMGGNAKLT
;
A
#
# COMPACT_ATOMS: atom_id res chain seq x y z
N MET A 1 -9.17 13.92 -8.39
CA MET A 1 -10.14 13.92 -7.26
C MET A 1 -10.47 12.46 -6.94
N ASN A 2 -10.61 12.11 -5.67
CA ASN A 2 -10.95 10.73 -5.27
C ASN A 2 -12.40 10.41 -5.61
N THR A 3 -12.67 9.18 -6.07
CA THR A 3 -14.01 8.58 -6.14
C THR A 3 -14.12 7.45 -5.11
N HIS A 4 -15.35 7.15 -4.67
CA HIS A 4 -15.64 6.03 -3.75
C HIS A 4 -16.01 4.81 -4.58
N GLU A 5 -15.26 3.74 -4.39
CA GLU A 5 -15.45 2.47 -5.08
C GLU A 5 -15.52 1.31 -4.08
N SER A 6 -15.98 0.16 -4.52
CA SER A 6 -16.00 -1.04 -3.67
C SER A 6 -15.80 -2.33 -4.46
N TYR A 7 -15.25 -3.32 -3.79
CA TYR A 7 -15.04 -4.67 -4.31
C TYR A 7 -15.44 -5.71 -3.28
N VAL A 8 -16.28 -6.65 -3.68
CA VAL A 8 -16.67 -7.79 -2.85
C VAL A 8 -15.69 -8.94 -3.11
N VAL A 9 -15.00 -9.40 -2.07
CA VAL A 9 -14.06 -10.51 -2.17
C VAL A 9 -14.81 -11.82 -2.34
N PRO A 10 -14.63 -12.55 -3.45
CA PRO A 10 -15.36 -13.78 -3.71
C PRO A 10 -15.21 -14.82 -2.60
N GLY A 11 -16.32 -15.45 -2.20
CA GLY A 11 -16.34 -16.57 -1.25
C GLY A 11 -16.13 -16.21 0.23
N THR A 12 -15.87 -14.93 0.57
CA THR A 12 -15.55 -14.52 1.95
C THR A 12 -16.63 -13.67 2.61
N GLY A 13 -17.49 -13.03 1.83
CA GLY A 13 -18.42 -12.00 2.29
C GLY A 13 -17.74 -10.68 2.70
N MET A 14 -16.42 -10.59 2.60
CA MET A 14 -15.66 -9.37 2.85
C MET A 14 -15.77 -8.43 1.64
N PHE A 15 -15.80 -7.12 1.88
CA PHE A 15 -15.65 -6.14 0.82
C PHE A 15 -14.58 -5.11 1.17
N TRP A 16 -13.93 -4.57 0.14
CA TRP A 16 -13.05 -3.42 0.23
C TRP A 16 -13.78 -2.19 -0.28
N GLY A 17 -14.08 -1.23 0.61
CA GLY A 17 -14.31 0.14 0.19
C GLY A 17 -12.95 0.80 -0.07
N TYR A 18 -12.81 1.56 -1.14
CA TYR A 18 -11.55 2.21 -1.46
C TYR A 18 -11.75 3.55 -2.16
N LEU A 19 -10.81 4.46 -1.95
CA LEU A 19 -10.71 5.69 -2.72
C LEU A 19 -9.88 5.40 -3.98
N GLN A 20 -10.38 5.87 -5.12
CA GLN A 20 -9.70 5.81 -6.42
C GLN A 20 -9.45 7.22 -6.94
N ALA A 21 -8.22 7.51 -7.36
CA ALA A 21 -7.91 8.70 -8.12
C ALA A 21 -7.24 8.30 -9.45
N LEU A 22 -7.84 8.74 -10.55
CA LEU A 22 -7.34 8.49 -11.90
C LEU A 22 -6.48 9.66 -12.39
N PRO A 23 -5.53 9.45 -13.32
CA PRO A 23 -4.80 10.51 -14.00
C PRO A 23 -5.76 11.50 -14.67
N LYS A 24 -5.30 12.75 -14.87
CA LYS A 24 -6.10 13.81 -15.51
C LYS A 24 -6.63 13.41 -16.89
N ASP A 25 -5.75 12.85 -17.71
CA ASP A 25 -6.05 12.47 -19.09
C ASP A 25 -6.22 10.94 -19.19
N TYR A 26 -7.03 10.37 -18.24
CA TYR A 26 -7.25 8.94 -18.17
C TYR A 26 -7.98 8.41 -19.42
N ASP A 27 -7.37 7.44 -20.07
CA ASP A 27 -7.96 6.65 -21.16
C ASP A 27 -8.12 5.20 -20.71
N PRO A 28 -9.32 4.61 -20.74
CA PRO A 28 -9.52 3.20 -20.37
C PRO A 28 -8.77 2.21 -21.27
N ASN A 29 -8.29 2.64 -22.44
CA ASN A 29 -7.44 1.84 -23.32
C ASN A 29 -5.94 2.14 -23.13
N GLY A 30 -5.58 2.96 -22.14
CA GLY A 30 -4.21 3.33 -21.82
C GLY A 30 -3.43 2.24 -21.09
N SER A 31 -2.30 2.63 -20.47
CA SER A 31 -1.48 1.77 -19.63
C SER A 31 -0.80 2.64 -18.56
N TYR A 32 -1.19 2.46 -17.31
CA TYR A 32 -0.80 3.34 -16.22
C TYR A 32 -0.10 2.61 -15.08
N PRO A 33 0.89 3.24 -14.42
CA PRO A 33 1.36 2.75 -13.14
C PRO A 33 0.21 2.70 -12.14
N LEU A 34 0.25 1.72 -11.24
CA LEU A 34 -0.65 1.61 -10.09
C LEU A 34 0.11 1.91 -8.82
N VAL A 35 -0.40 2.81 -7.99
CA VAL A 35 0.08 3.03 -6.62
C VAL A 35 -1.02 2.61 -5.66
N ILE A 36 -0.72 1.68 -4.77
CA ILE A 36 -1.60 1.28 -3.67
C ILE A 36 -1.09 1.93 -2.40
N PHE A 37 -1.95 2.68 -1.71
CA PHE A 37 -1.65 3.34 -0.45
C PHE A 37 -2.44 2.69 0.69
N LEU A 38 -1.75 2.11 1.66
CA LEU A 38 -2.32 1.54 2.88
C LEU A 38 -2.25 2.57 4.01
N HIS A 39 -3.38 2.93 4.57
CA HIS A 39 -3.49 3.91 5.65
C HIS A 39 -3.05 3.36 7.02
N GLY A 40 -2.89 4.23 8.01
CA GLY A 40 -2.61 3.89 9.39
C GLY A 40 -3.83 3.38 10.17
N THR A 41 -3.63 3.11 11.46
CA THR A 41 -4.71 2.59 12.33
C THR A 41 -5.85 3.59 12.52
N GLY A 42 -5.55 4.90 12.50
CA GLY A 42 -6.54 5.96 12.73
C GLY A 42 -7.60 6.12 11.62
N GLU A 43 -7.32 5.61 10.42
CA GLU A 43 -8.18 5.76 9.24
C GLU A 43 -9.02 4.50 8.96
N CYS A 44 -8.98 3.50 9.86
CA CYS A 44 -9.87 2.33 9.80
C CYS A 44 -11.34 2.76 9.82
N GLY A 45 -12.21 1.96 9.20
CA GLY A 45 -13.64 2.27 9.15
C GLY A 45 -14.48 1.19 8.48
N ASN A 46 -15.70 1.55 8.14
CA ASN A 46 -16.69 0.60 7.60
C ASN A 46 -16.65 0.43 6.07
N GLY A 47 -15.70 1.07 5.38
CA GLY A 47 -15.54 0.99 3.92
C GLY A 47 -16.63 1.69 3.10
N THR A 48 -17.54 2.44 3.73
CA THR A 48 -18.65 3.13 3.08
C THR A 48 -18.77 4.58 3.57
N THR A 49 -19.55 4.84 4.62
CA THR A 49 -19.79 6.19 5.15
C THR A 49 -18.57 6.82 5.83
N GLU A 50 -17.56 6.03 6.18
CA GLU A 50 -16.34 6.48 6.83
C GLU A 50 -15.10 6.43 5.89
N LEU A 51 -15.33 6.16 4.61
CA LEU A 51 -14.26 5.97 3.64
C LEU A 51 -13.37 7.21 3.46
N ASP A 52 -13.92 8.41 3.63
CA ASP A 52 -13.16 9.67 3.55
C ASP A 52 -12.06 9.80 4.62
N ARG A 53 -12.09 9.00 5.71
CA ARG A 53 -10.98 8.94 6.67
C ARG A 53 -9.66 8.56 6.02
N VAL A 54 -9.69 7.74 4.97
CA VAL A 54 -8.49 7.32 4.22
C VAL A 54 -7.77 8.52 3.58
N ALA A 55 -8.48 9.63 3.33
CA ALA A 55 -7.92 10.85 2.76
C ALA A 55 -7.38 11.86 3.81
N ILE A 56 -7.16 11.44 5.07
CA ILE A 56 -6.58 12.31 6.10
C ILE A 56 -5.07 12.49 5.91
N HIS A 57 -4.38 11.48 5.35
CA HIS A 57 -2.93 11.49 5.17
C HIS A 57 -2.50 11.04 3.77
N GLY A 58 -1.24 11.38 3.42
CA GLY A 58 -0.53 10.84 2.25
C GLY A 58 -1.12 11.20 0.89
N TYR A 59 -0.97 10.29 -0.05
CA TYR A 59 -1.41 10.47 -1.43
C TYR A 59 -2.92 10.76 -1.57
N PRO A 60 -3.83 10.01 -0.90
CA PRO A 60 -5.26 10.25 -1.04
C PRO A 60 -5.67 11.61 -0.47
N MET A 61 -5.00 12.13 0.58
CA MET A 61 -5.22 13.49 1.09
C MET A 61 -4.93 14.53 0.00
N HIS A 62 -3.76 14.44 -0.62
CA HIS A 62 -3.39 15.39 -1.67
C HIS A 62 -4.29 15.27 -2.91
N ALA A 63 -4.73 14.06 -3.27
CA ALA A 63 -5.69 13.84 -4.35
C ALA A 63 -7.05 14.50 -4.04
N SER A 64 -7.54 14.42 -2.80
CA SER A 64 -8.78 15.10 -2.37
C SER A 64 -8.65 16.63 -2.42
N GLN A 65 -7.44 17.16 -2.24
CA GLN A 65 -7.10 18.58 -2.36
C GLN A 65 -6.85 19.03 -3.81
N GLY A 66 -7.10 18.14 -4.80
CA GLY A 66 -6.97 18.45 -6.22
C GLY A 66 -5.60 18.19 -6.83
N ARG A 67 -4.66 17.57 -6.10
CA ARG A 67 -3.38 17.15 -6.70
C ARG A 67 -3.62 16.02 -7.70
N GLU A 68 -3.11 16.17 -8.90
CA GLU A 68 -3.14 15.18 -9.96
C GLU A 68 -1.87 14.34 -9.96
N TYR A 69 -2.01 13.06 -10.29
CA TYR A 69 -0.90 12.10 -10.39
C TYR A 69 -0.87 11.46 -11.78
N PRO A 70 0.30 11.10 -12.31
CA PRO A 70 0.42 10.40 -13.60
C PRO A 70 0.21 8.88 -13.47
N PHE A 71 -0.45 8.41 -12.40
CA PHE A 71 -0.70 7.01 -12.08
C PHE A 71 -2.12 6.83 -11.51
N ILE A 72 -2.61 5.63 -11.55
CA ILE A 72 -3.83 5.22 -10.84
C ILE A 72 -3.48 5.08 -9.36
N LEU A 73 -4.19 5.81 -8.48
CA LEU A 73 -4.04 5.70 -7.04
C LEU A 73 -5.23 4.94 -6.45
N ILE A 74 -4.95 3.88 -5.71
CA ILE A 74 -5.94 3.07 -5.00
C ILE A 74 -5.62 3.08 -3.51
N SER A 75 -6.61 3.42 -2.69
CA SER A 75 -6.45 3.54 -1.24
C SER A 75 -7.62 2.81 -0.54
N PRO A 76 -7.49 1.50 -0.28
CA PRO A 76 -8.52 0.72 0.41
C PRO A 76 -8.65 1.12 1.87
N GLN A 77 -9.82 0.91 2.47
CA GLN A 77 -10.04 1.10 3.89
C GLN A 77 -10.07 -0.23 4.64
N LEU A 78 -9.22 -0.34 5.66
CA LEU A 78 -9.19 -1.48 6.57
C LEU A 78 -10.33 -1.38 7.60
N PRO A 79 -11.03 -2.47 7.93
CA PRO A 79 -12.03 -2.48 8.99
C PRO A 79 -11.46 -2.09 10.37
N GLU A 80 -12.31 -1.55 11.23
CA GLU A 80 -11.95 -1.13 12.60
C GLU A 80 -11.29 -2.25 13.41
N GLY A 81 -10.22 -1.92 14.14
CA GLY A 81 -9.50 -2.86 15.01
C GLY A 81 -8.73 -3.96 14.26
N LYS A 82 -8.48 -3.80 12.97
CA LYS A 82 -7.77 -4.78 12.14
C LYS A 82 -6.37 -4.31 11.74
N TYR A 83 -5.57 -5.27 11.23
CA TYR A 83 -4.22 -5.04 10.74
C TYR A 83 -4.09 -5.59 9.33
N TRP A 84 -3.39 -4.88 8.45
CA TRP A 84 -3.24 -5.24 7.04
C TRP A 84 -2.69 -6.64 6.81
N GLY A 85 -1.74 -7.07 7.65
CA GLY A 85 -1.11 -8.39 7.55
C GLY A 85 -2.07 -9.58 7.68
N ALA A 86 -3.25 -9.39 8.29
CA ALA A 86 -4.26 -10.42 8.40
C ALA A 86 -5.08 -10.62 7.11
N TYR A 87 -4.88 -9.77 6.09
CA TYR A 87 -5.72 -9.72 4.89
C TYR A 87 -4.94 -9.89 3.59
N ILE A 88 -3.71 -10.44 3.64
CA ILE A 88 -2.83 -10.57 2.46
C ILE A 88 -3.50 -11.32 1.30
N GLU A 89 -4.18 -12.45 1.57
CA GLU A 89 -4.90 -13.20 0.54
C GLU A 89 -6.05 -12.38 -0.07
N SER A 90 -6.81 -11.68 0.77
CA SER A 90 -7.89 -10.79 0.32
C SER A 90 -7.37 -9.61 -0.50
N LEU A 91 -6.21 -9.05 -0.13
CA LEU A 91 -5.53 -7.99 -0.87
C LEU A 91 -5.00 -8.50 -2.22
N ASN A 92 -4.56 -9.76 -2.31
CA ASN A 92 -4.16 -10.36 -3.59
C ASN A 92 -5.36 -10.45 -4.55
N LEU A 93 -6.50 -10.94 -4.08
CA LEU A 93 -7.74 -10.99 -4.88
C LEU A 93 -8.22 -9.59 -5.28
N PHE A 94 -8.05 -8.61 -4.40
CA PHE A 94 -8.34 -7.21 -4.71
C PHE A 94 -7.39 -6.67 -5.78
N LEU A 95 -6.10 -6.93 -5.70
CA LEU A 95 -5.13 -6.54 -6.73
C LEU A 95 -5.44 -7.20 -8.08
N ASP A 96 -5.81 -8.48 -8.10
CA ASP A 96 -6.22 -9.18 -9.32
C ASP A 96 -7.46 -8.53 -9.95
N HIS A 97 -8.43 -8.12 -9.13
CA HIS A 97 -9.59 -7.37 -9.59
C HIS A 97 -9.20 -6.02 -10.23
N LEU A 98 -8.31 -5.26 -9.58
CA LEU A 98 -7.84 -3.97 -10.12
C LEU A 98 -7.13 -4.13 -11.46
N ILE A 99 -6.28 -5.14 -11.60
CA ILE A 99 -5.58 -5.47 -12.86
C ILE A 99 -6.58 -5.87 -13.95
N ALA A 100 -7.62 -6.61 -13.61
CA ALA A 100 -8.62 -7.06 -14.56
C ALA A 100 -9.59 -5.96 -15.03
N THR A 101 -9.77 -4.89 -14.22
CA THR A 101 -10.79 -3.86 -14.46
C THR A 101 -10.24 -2.49 -14.84
N LEU A 102 -8.96 -2.23 -14.56
CA LEU A 102 -8.28 -0.98 -14.87
C LEU A 102 -7.10 -1.23 -15.81
N PRO A 103 -6.71 -0.27 -16.65
CA PRO A 103 -5.58 -0.39 -17.57
C PRO A 103 -4.24 -0.25 -16.82
N VAL A 104 -3.97 -1.18 -15.91
CA VAL A 104 -2.76 -1.23 -15.10
C VAL A 104 -1.59 -1.77 -15.91
N ASP A 105 -0.44 -1.11 -15.82
CA ASP A 105 0.84 -1.69 -16.23
C ASP A 105 1.37 -2.57 -15.08
N GLU A 106 1.26 -3.88 -15.22
CA GLU A 106 1.65 -4.85 -14.20
C GLU A 106 3.14 -4.80 -13.82
N LYS A 107 3.99 -4.17 -14.67
CA LYS A 107 5.41 -3.94 -14.37
C LYS A 107 5.64 -2.68 -13.53
N ARG A 108 4.62 -1.87 -13.30
CA ARG A 108 4.70 -0.60 -12.58
C ARG A 108 3.64 -0.53 -11.47
N ILE A 109 3.54 -1.57 -10.66
CA ILE A 109 2.70 -1.61 -9.46
C ILE A 109 3.58 -1.29 -8.25
N TYR A 110 3.22 -0.25 -7.52
CA TYR A 110 3.94 0.24 -6.34
C TYR A 110 3.07 0.15 -5.11
N LEU A 111 3.65 -0.27 -4.01
CA LEU A 111 2.96 -0.38 -2.73
C LEU A 111 3.60 0.55 -1.71
N THR A 112 2.79 1.34 -1.04
CA THR A 112 3.21 2.24 0.04
C THR A 112 2.16 2.29 1.15
N GLY A 113 2.54 2.76 2.32
CA GLY A 113 1.60 2.90 3.43
C GLY A 113 2.26 3.50 4.66
N LEU A 114 1.42 4.00 5.56
CA LEU A 114 1.81 4.72 6.77
C LEU A 114 1.48 3.90 8.02
N SER A 115 2.43 3.80 8.99
CA SER A 115 2.21 3.16 10.29
C SER A 115 1.74 1.70 10.14
N ASN A 116 0.52 1.34 10.56
CA ASN A 116 -0.11 0.04 10.25
C ASN A 116 -0.03 -0.29 8.75
N GLY A 117 -0.25 0.72 7.87
CA GLY A 117 -0.08 0.57 6.42
C GLY A 117 1.37 0.39 5.98
N GLY A 118 2.34 1.01 6.67
CA GLY A 118 3.77 0.76 6.47
C GLY A 118 4.15 -0.68 6.81
N THR A 119 3.60 -1.20 7.90
CA THR A 119 3.71 -2.62 8.28
C THR A 119 3.04 -3.50 7.22
N GLY A 120 1.84 -3.15 6.77
CA GLY A 120 1.15 -3.83 5.67
C GLY A 120 1.97 -3.87 4.39
N THR A 121 2.68 -2.76 4.07
CA THR A 121 3.58 -2.68 2.92
C THR A 121 4.71 -3.69 3.01
N TYR A 122 5.37 -3.82 4.16
CA TYR A 122 6.39 -4.85 4.36
C TYR A 122 5.80 -6.26 4.24
N LEU A 123 4.71 -6.54 4.95
CA LEU A 123 4.13 -7.89 5.03
C LEU A 123 3.57 -8.37 3.69
N TRP A 124 2.85 -7.51 2.97
CA TRP A 124 2.32 -7.85 1.66
C TRP A 124 3.44 -7.98 0.63
N GLY A 125 4.44 -7.07 0.67
CA GLY A 125 5.63 -7.17 -0.18
C GLY A 125 6.46 -8.41 0.09
N GLN A 126 6.64 -8.83 1.35
CA GLN A 126 7.32 -10.10 1.69
C GLN A 126 6.60 -11.32 1.13
N ALA A 127 5.27 -11.32 1.20
CA ALA A 127 4.47 -12.45 0.72
C ALA A 127 4.37 -12.52 -0.82
N ASN A 128 4.57 -11.39 -1.54
CA ASN A 128 4.29 -11.27 -2.96
C ASN A 128 5.27 -10.30 -3.66
N ALA A 129 6.56 -10.46 -3.45
CA ALA A 129 7.58 -9.53 -3.97
C ALA A 129 7.59 -9.41 -5.50
N ASP A 130 7.17 -10.45 -6.20
CA ASP A 130 7.06 -10.51 -7.66
C ASP A 130 5.91 -9.67 -8.24
N ARG A 131 4.95 -9.28 -7.40
CA ARG A 131 3.80 -8.45 -7.81
C ARG A 131 4.09 -6.96 -7.84
N PHE A 132 5.19 -6.50 -7.21
CA PHE A 132 5.47 -5.08 -7.01
C PHE A 132 6.79 -4.66 -7.64
N ALA A 133 6.79 -3.50 -8.30
CA ALA A 133 7.98 -2.88 -8.86
C ALA A 133 8.88 -2.23 -7.80
N ALA A 134 8.29 -1.72 -6.71
CA ALA A 134 9.00 -1.23 -5.53
C ALA A 134 8.05 -1.07 -4.33
N LEU A 135 8.63 -1.04 -3.13
CA LEU A 135 7.93 -0.79 -1.86
C LEU A 135 8.42 0.51 -1.21
N LEU A 136 7.48 1.29 -0.68
CA LEU A 136 7.77 2.51 0.08
C LEU A 136 7.05 2.49 1.45
N PRO A 137 7.51 1.67 2.42
CA PRO A 137 6.94 1.66 3.76
C PRO A 137 7.32 2.92 4.53
N VAL A 138 6.34 3.55 5.19
CA VAL A 138 6.54 4.73 6.06
C VAL A 138 6.20 4.34 7.49
N CYS A 139 7.14 4.54 8.42
CA CYS A 139 7.07 4.20 9.86
C CYS A 139 6.37 2.84 10.11
N GLY A 140 6.83 1.79 9.41
CA GLY A 140 6.30 0.43 9.49
C GLY A 140 7.30 -0.56 10.08
N ALA A 141 6.81 -1.72 10.53
CA ALA A 141 7.62 -2.86 10.95
C ALA A 141 7.41 -4.05 10.01
N GLY A 142 8.49 -4.72 9.64
CA GLY A 142 8.44 -5.95 8.87
C GLY A 142 8.90 -7.16 9.69
N ILE A 143 8.85 -8.33 9.07
CA ILE A 143 9.36 -9.58 9.66
C ILE A 143 10.82 -9.75 9.23
N ALA A 144 11.76 -9.41 10.10
CA ALA A 144 13.20 -9.36 9.77
C ALA A 144 13.77 -10.71 9.29
N TRP A 145 13.28 -11.85 9.76
CA TRP A 145 13.71 -13.17 9.25
C TRP A 145 13.16 -13.49 7.86
N GLY A 146 12.14 -12.76 7.39
CA GLY A 146 11.54 -12.88 6.05
C GLY A 146 12.15 -11.96 5.00
N VAL A 147 13.24 -11.23 5.29
CA VAL A 147 13.85 -10.27 4.33
C VAL A 147 14.37 -10.95 3.06
N ARG A 148 14.67 -12.27 3.11
CA ARG A 148 15.08 -13.05 1.94
C ARG A 148 14.07 -12.98 0.80
N GLU A 149 12.79 -12.91 1.12
CA GLU A 149 11.70 -12.84 0.13
C GLU A 149 11.64 -11.48 -0.59
N MET A 150 12.38 -10.48 -0.09
CA MET A 150 12.36 -9.11 -0.62
C MET A 150 13.62 -8.75 -1.41
N LEU A 151 14.55 -9.68 -1.66
CA LEU A 151 15.84 -9.36 -2.30
C LEU A 151 15.70 -8.91 -3.76
N SER A 152 14.64 -9.31 -4.44
CA SER A 152 14.37 -8.96 -5.84
C SER A 152 13.65 -7.62 -6.02
N ILE A 153 13.12 -7.02 -4.92
CA ILE A 153 12.31 -5.81 -4.99
C ILE A 153 13.03 -4.63 -4.33
N PRO A 154 13.13 -3.46 -4.99
CA PRO A 154 13.62 -2.24 -4.35
C PRO A 154 12.73 -1.79 -3.19
N VAL A 155 13.34 -1.45 -2.05
CA VAL A 155 12.64 -0.95 -0.87
C VAL A 155 13.20 0.41 -0.44
N TRP A 156 12.32 1.40 -0.31
CA TRP A 156 12.72 2.68 0.26
C TRP A 156 11.88 2.99 1.51
N GLY A 157 12.43 2.68 2.68
CA GLY A 157 11.80 2.94 3.97
C GLY A 157 11.99 4.38 4.42
N PHE A 158 10.95 4.91 5.05
CA PHE A 158 10.96 6.22 5.70
C PHE A 158 10.53 6.07 7.16
N HIS A 159 11.26 6.70 8.10
CA HIS A 159 10.92 6.63 9.51
C HIS A 159 11.50 7.79 10.28
N GLY A 160 10.69 8.45 11.12
CA GLY A 160 11.18 9.46 12.06
C GLY A 160 11.93 8.82 13.21
N ASP A 161 13.07 9.37 13.58
CA ASP A 161 13.92 8.87 14.69
C ASP A 161 13.32 9.10 16.08
N CYS A 162 12.30 9.96 16.16
CA CYS A 162 11.55 10.27 17.39
C CYS A 162 10.16 9.61 17.42
N ASP A 163 9.91 8.59 16.64
CA ASP A 163 8.63 7.86 16.63
C ASP A 163 8.48 7.05 17.94
N GLU A 164 7.51 7.46 18.77
CA GLU A 164 7.22 6.81 20.06
C GLU A 164 6.20 5.67 19.92
N ALA A 165 5.45 5.60 18.80
CA ALA A 165 4.44 4.58 18.58
C ALA A 165 5.05 3.30 18.00
N LEU A 166 5.95 3.44 17.03
CA LEU A 166 6.70 2.35 16.42
C LEU A 166 8.16 2.78 16.27
N HIS A 167 9.04 2.20 17.07
CA HIS A 167 10.43 2.63 17.11
C HIS A 167 11.13 2.47 15.76
N TYR A 168 11.85 3.49 15.31
CA TYR A 168 12.49 3.55 13.98
C TYR A 168 13.42 2.39 13.68
N THR A 169 13.99 1.73 14.73
CA THR A 169 14.85 0.54 14.58
C THR A 169 14.14 -0.63 13.87
N GLU A 170 12.81 -0.66 13.87
CA GLU A 170 12.08 -1.70 13.14
C GLU A 170 12.29 -1.55 11.61
N THR A 171 12.24 -0.31 11.10
CA THR A 171 12.61 -0.06 9.70
C THR A 171 14.11 -0.25 9.45
N VAL A 172 14.98 0.19 10.37
CA VAL A 172 16.44 -0.02 10.26
C VAL A 172 16.76 -1.51 10.08
N ARG A 173 16.21 -2.37 10.94
CA ARG A 173 16.43 -3.83 10.87
C ARG A 173 16.01 -4.43 9.53
N MET A 174 14.91 -3.96 8.95
CA MET A 174 14.45 -4.41 7.64
C MET A 174 15.44 -4.00 6.54
N ILE A 175 15.81 -2.73 6.50
CA ILE A 175 16.70 -2.17 5.47
C ILE A 175 18.10 -2.79 5.55
N GLU A 176 18.69 -2.88 6.75
CA GLU A 176 19.99 -3.51 6.96
C GLU A 176 19.96 -5.00 6.61
N GLY A 177 18.90 -5.72 7.01
CA GLY A 177 18.73 -7.13 6.69
C GLY A 177 18.64 -7.40 5.19
N ILE A 178 17.89 -6.60 4.44
CA ILE A 178 17.78 -6.70 2.98
C ILE A 178 19.16 -6.46 2.34
N ASN A 179 19.85 -5.38 2.72
CA ASN A 179 21.16 -5.02 2.15
C ASN A 179 22.25 -6.04 2.51
N ALA A 180 22.27 -6.55 3.75
CA ALA A 180 23.22 -7.57 4.19
C ALA A 180 23.10 -8.88 3.39
N MET A 181 21.95 -9.16 2.81
CA MET A 181 21.69 -10.32 1.97
C MET A 181 21.81 -10.03 0.45
N GLY A 182 22.28 -8.83 0.08
CA GLY A 182 22.51 -8.45 -1.32
C GLY A 182 21.29 -7.89 -2.05
N GLY A 183 20.21 -7.52 -1.33
CA GLY A 183 19.07 -6.80 -1.88
C GLY A 183 19.34 -5.31 -2.07
N ASN A 184 18.33 -4.56 -2.45
CA ASN A 184 18.40 -3.12 -2.72
C ASN A 184 17.42 -2.37 -1.81
N ALA A 185 17.90 -1.84 -0.70
CA ALA A 185 17.07 -1.10 0.24
C ALA A 185 17.73 0.20 0.73
N LYS A 186 16.91 1.23 0.94
CA LYS A 186 17.32 2.56 1.40
C LYS A 186 16.45 3.01 2.57
N LEU A 187 17.02 3.71 3.54
CA LEU A 187 16.34 4.39 4.64
C LEU A 187 16.51 5.90 4.52
N THR A 188 15.47 6.63 4.82
CA THR A 188 15.48 8.09 5.01
C THR A 188 14.76 8.45 6.28
#